data_50009ce98da4e23903bc2a5de672c2b9
#
_entry.id   50009ce98da4e23903bc2a5de672c2b9
#
_cell.length_a   1.000
_cell.length_b   1.000
_cell.length_c   1.000
_cell.angle_alpha   90.00
_cell.angle_beta   90.00
_cell.angle_gamma   90.00
#
_symmetry.space_group_name_H-M   'P 1'
#
loop_
_entity.id
_entity.type
_entity.pdbx_description
1 polymer ?
#
loop_
_entity_poly.entity_id
_entity_poly.type
_entity_poly.pdbx_seq_one_letter_code
_entity_poly.pdbx_strand_id
1 'polypeptide(L)'
;MKEHYQGLGHIAIYTKDMDESIAFYEKIGGALRQRASSPTPDGDKLLALVSFGGFTLELIQSPTPMPLTEGNVPHFAVYVDDLDAAAAAVRAAGVDTFMTPEKKVLPGLFGGLENWFFTGPSGEQIELLHML
;
A
#
# COMPACT_ATOMS: atom_id res chain seq x y z
N MET A 1 -0.76 -6.08 -29.80
CA MET A 1 -1.34 -6.03 -28.42
C MET A 1 -0.56 -5.13 -27.49
N LYS A 2 0.75 -5.37 -27.37
CA LYS A 2 1.58 -4.61 -26.39
C LYS A 2 1.64 -3.11 -26.66
N GLU A 3 1.47 -2.68 -27.89
CA GLU A 3 1.46 -1.27 -28.29
C GLU A 3 0.24 -0.50 -27.76
N HIS A 4 -0.79 -1.24 -27.30
CA HIS A 4 -1.97 -0.64 -26.68
C HIS A 4 -1.89 -0.54 -25.16
N TYR A 5 -0.91 -1.19 -24.53
CA TYR A 5 -0.73 -1.13 -23.08
C TYR A 5 0.03 0.13 -22.70
N GLN A 6 -0.50 0.88 -21.73
CA GLN A 6 0.08 2.14 -21.27
C GLN A 6 0.78 2.01 -19.91
N GLY A 7 0.65 0.85 -19.27
CA GLY A 7 1.26 0.59 -17.98
C GLY A 7 0.24 0.21 -16.91
N LEU A 8 0.71 0.12 -15.67
CA LEU A 8 -0.12 -0.21 -14.53
C LEU A 8 -1.05 0.97 -14.19
N GLY A 9 -2.34 0.72 -14.10
CA GLY A 9 -3.32 1.73 -13.69
C GLY A 9 -3.29 1.97 -12.18
N HIS A 10 -3.56 0.92 -11.43
CA HIS A 10 -3.50 0.93 -9.96
C HIS A 10 -3.44 -0.50 -9.42
N ILE A 11 -3.13 -0.61 -8.13
CA ILE A 11 -3.30 -1.83 -7.35
C ILE A 11 -4.46 -1.58 -6.39
N ALA A 12 -5.40 -2.52 -6.32
CA ALA A 12 -6.54 -2.41 -5.42
C ALA A 12 -6.36 -3.27 -4.18
N ILE A 13 -6.72 -2.73 -3.02
CA ILE A 13 -6.78 -3.46 -1.76
C ILE A 13 -8.10 -3.18 -1.05
N TYR A 14 -8.57 -4.17 -0.31
CA TYR A 14 -9.74 -3.99 0.55
C TYR A 14 -9.34 -3.36 1.87
N THR A 15 -10.18 -2.47 2.38
CA THR A 15 -10.03 -1.87 3.71
C THR A 15 -11.30 -2.10 4.54
N LYS A 16 -11.13 -2.23 5.84
CA LYS A 16 -12.26 -2.33 6.77
C LYS A 16 -12.90 -0.98 7.08
N ASP A 17 -12.15 0.13 6.94
CA ASP A 17 -12.59 1.48 7.24
C ASP A 17 -11.89 2.48 6.33
N MET A 18 -12.65 3.12 5.45
CA MET A 18 -12.10 4.02 4.42
C MET A 18 -11.39 5.23 5.03
N ASP A 19 -12.02 5.90 6.00
CA ASP A 19 -11.44 7.11 6.60
C ASP A 19 -10.16 6.80 7.37
N GLU A 20 -10.14 5.70 8.10
CA GLU A 20 -8.94 5.22 8.81
C GLU A 20 -7.81 4.93 7.84
N SER A 21 -8.08 4.25 6.74
CA SER A 21 -7.07 3.90 5.74
C SER A 21 -6.55 5.11 4.99
N ILE A 22 -7.42 6.04 4.59
CA ILE A 22 -6.99 7.29 3.96
C ILE A 22 -6.06 8.07 4.89
N ALA A 23 -6.46 8.25 6.15
CA ALA A 23 -5.63 8.95 7.14
C ALA A 23 -4.27 8.28 7.33
N PHE A 24 -4.24 6.94 7.38
CA PHE A 24 -3.01 6.17 7.48
C PHE A 24 -2.09 6.42 6.28
N TYR A 25 -2.61 6.29 5.05
CA TYR A 25 -1.78 6.45 3.85
C TYR A 25 -1.29 7.88 3.66
N GLU A 26 -2.11 8.88 3.99
CA GLU A 26 -1.66 10.28 3.98
C GLU A 26 -0.54 10.53 4.99
N LYS A 27 -0.63 9.91 6.15
CA LYS A 27 0.36 10.04 7.22
C LYS A 27 1.74 9.49 6.82
N ILE A 28 1.78 8.46 5.98
CA ILE A 28 3.03 7.86 5.50
C ILE A 28 3.50 8.39 4.13
N GLY A 29 2.90 9.47 3.65
CA GLY A 29 3.37 10.17 2.45
C GLY A 29 2.52 9.98 1.20
N GLY A 30 1.39 9.28 1.29
CA GLY A 30 0.43 9.18 0.19
C GLY A 30 -0.36 10.46 0.02
N ALA A 31 -0.89 10.65 -1.17
CA ALA A 31 -1.76 11.79 -1.49
C ALA A 31 -3.11 11.28 -1.97
N LEU A 32 -4.18 11.62 -1.22
CA LEU A 32 -5.54 11.34 -1.67
C LEU A 32 -5.82 12.11 -2.96
N ARG A 33 -6.20 11.41 -4.01
CA ARG A 33 -6.51 11.98 -5.31
C ARG A 33 -7.99 12.10 -5.57
N GLN A 34 -8.76 11.09 -5.18
CA GLN A 34 -10.19 11.02 -5.48
C GLN A 34 -10.89 10.08 -4.53
N ARG A 35 -12.12 10.44 -4.16
CA ARG A 35 -13.06 9.54 -3.49
C ARG A 35 -14.25 9.32 -4.42
N ALA A 36 -14.82 8.11 -4.34
CA ALA A 36 -16.02 7.76 -5.10
C ALA A 36 -16.85 6.75 -4.31
N SER A 37 -18.08 6.55 -4.74
CA SER A 37 -18.92 5.48 -4.25
C SER A 37 -19.66 4.84 -5.41
N SER A 38 -20.00 3.56 -5.25
CA SER A 38 -20.73 2.80 -6.25
C SER A 38 -21.84 2.02 -5.56
N PRO A 39 -23.10 2.20 -5.97
CA PRO A 39 -24.23 1.49 -5.35
C PRO A 39 -24.15 -0.01 -5.64
N THR A 40 -24.47 -0.80 -4.61
CA THR A 40 -24.65 -2.25 -4.74
C THR A 40 -25.96 -2.65 -4.08
N PRO A 41 -26.46 -3.89 -4.30
CA PRO A 41 -27.68 -4.35 -3.63
C PRO A 41 -27.62 -4.30 -2.11
N ASP A 42 -26.40 -4.36 -1.53
CA ASP A 42 -26.17 -4.40 -0.08
C ASP A 42 -25.78 -3.04 0.51
N GLY A 43 -25.77 -1.99 -0.28
CA GLY A 43 -25.36 -0.65 0.12
C GLY A 43 -24.26 -0.09 -0.77
N ASP A 44 -23.67 1.04 -0.40
CA ASP A 44 -22.64 1.68 -1.19
C ASP A 44 -21.25 1.04 -0.94
N LYS A 45 -20.57 0.72 -2.02
CA LYS A 45 -19.15 0.40 -2.00
C LYS A 45 -18.36 1.72 -2.05
N LEU A 46 -17.50 1.95 -1.06
CA LEU A 46 -16.67 3.16 -1.00
C LEU A 46 -15.33 2.91 -1.68
N LEU A 47 -14.84 3.92 -2.40
CA LEU A 47 -13.63 3.85 -3.18
C LEU A 47 -12.77 5.09 -2.92
N ALA A 48 -11.45 4.93 -2.93
CA ALA A 48 -10.51 6.04 -2.91
C ALA A 48 -9.26 5.71 -3.71
N LEU A 49 -8.69 6.72 -4.35
CA LEU A 49 -7.40 6.63 -5.03
C LEU A 49 -6.37 7.42 -4.25
N VAL A 50 -5.29 6.77 -3.87
CA VAL A 50 -4.16 7.37 -3.15
C VAL A 50 -2.90 7.15 -3.98
N SER A 51 -2.14 8.19 -4.22
CA SER A 51 -0.90 8.08 -5.00
C SER A 51 0.34 8.19 -4.14
N PHE A 52 1.36 7.41 -4.52
CA PHE A 52 2.72 7.45 -3.99
C PHE A 52 3.66 7.65 -5.19
N GLY A 53 4.12 8.88 -5.41
CA GLY A 53 4.95 9.15 -6.58
C GLY A 53 4.26 8.70 -7.88
N GLY A 54 4.86 7.77 -8.57
CA GLY A 54 4.37 7.28 -9.88
C GLY A 54 3.37 6.13 -9.81
N PHE A 55 2.85 5.77 -8.63
CA PHE A 55 1.96 4.63 -8.51
C PHE A 55 0.68 4.99 -7.75
N THR A 56 -0.43 4.34 -8.12
CA THR A 56 -1.75 4.58 -7.53
C THR A 56 -2.25 3.33 -6.82
N LEU A 57 -2.72 3.52 -5.59
CA LEU A 57 -3.40 2.51 -4.79
C LEU A 57 -4.89 2.84 -4.77
N GLU A 58 -5.74 1.86 -5.10
CA GLU A 58 -7.18 1.97 -4.91
C GLU A 58 -7.57 1.30 -3.59
N LEU A 59 -8.22 2.05 -2.71
CA LEU A 59 -8.82 1.52 -1.49
C LEU A 59 -10.29 1.21 -1.74
N ILE A 60 -10.73 0.03 -1.32
CA ILE A 60 -12.11 -0.44 -1.50
C ILE A 60 -12.68 -0.85 -0.15
N GLN A 61 -13.77 -0.22 0.26
CA GLN A 61 -14.55 -0.66 1.41
C GLN A 61 -15.87 -1.24 0.93
N SER A 62 -16.06 -2.54 1.13
CA SER A 62 -17.31 -3.22 0.83
C SER A 62 -18.41 -2.81 1.82
N PRO A 63 -19.69 -2.70 1.40
CA PRO A 63 -20.80 -2.47 2.32
C PRO A 63 -21.07 -3.65 3.25
N THR A 64 -20.60 -4.86 2.89
CA THR A 64 -20.65 -6.04 3.74
C THR A 64 -19.24 -6.39 4.23
N PRO A 65 -19.08 -6.82 5.50
CA PRO A 65 -17.77 -7.21 6.01
C PRO A 65 -17.12 -8.30 5.14
N MET A 66 -15.84 -8.09 4.81
CA MET A 66 -15.05 -9.06 4.05
C MET A 66 -13.91 -9.58 4.92
N PRO A 67 -13.61 -10.89 4.84
CA PRO A 67 -12.40 -11.41 5.46
C PRO A 67 -11.17 -10.76 4.82
N LEU A 68 -10.34 -10.12 5.64
CA LEU A 68 -9.08 -9.51 5.18
C LEU A 68 -7.97 -10.54 5.38
N THR A 69 -7.78 -11.40 4.40
CA THR A 69 -6.76 -12.45 4.39
C THR A 69 -5.82 -12.26 3.23
N GLU A 70 -4.67 -12.92 3.28
CA GLU A 70 -3.77 -12.96 2.13
C GLU A 70 -4.49 -13.59 0.93
N GLY A 71 -4.38 -12.93 -0.21
CA GLY A 71 -4.92 -13.38 -1.47
C GLY A 71 -3.83 -13.45 -2.54
N ASN A 72 -4.22 -13.30 -3.80
CA ASN A 72 -3.29 -13.31 -4.93
C ASN A 72 -2.37 -12.09 -4.96
N VAL A 73 -2.70 -11.03 -4.22
CA VAL A 73 -1.85 -9.83 -4.04
C VAL A 73 -1.47 -9.72 -2.57
N PRO A 74 -0.43 -10.44 -2.11
CA PRO A 74 -0.06 -10.50 -0.70
C PRO A 74 0.52 -9.20 -0.17
N HIS A 75 1.14 -8.39 -1.02
CA HIS A 75 1.71 -7.09 -0.63
C HIS A 75 1.88 -6.20 -1.86
N PHE A 76 2.14 -4.93 -1.60
CA PHE A 76 2.68 -4.02 -2.62
C PHE A 76 3.97 -3.38 -2.11
N ALA A 77 4.87 -3.04 -3.04
CA ALA A 77 6.15 -2.43 -2.72
C ALA A 77 6.17 -0.97 -3.17
N VAL A 78 6.81 -0.13 -2.38
CA VAL A 78 7.10 1.27 -2.70
C VAL A 78 8.61 1.42 -2.80
N TYR A 79 9.11 1.87 -3.94
CA TYR A 79 10.53 2.19 -4.07
C TYR A 79 10.88 3.42 -3.23
N VAL A 80 11.98 3.31 -2.50
CA VAL A 80 12.55 4.42 -1.72
C VAL A 80 14.02 4.59 -2.10
N ASP A 81 14.53 5.79 -1.95
CA ASP A 81 15.93 6.11 -2.23
C ASP A 81 16.86 5.88 -1.04
N ASP A 82 16.30 5.78 0.16
CA ASP A 82 17.02 5.52 1.42
C ASP A 82 16.08 4.77 2.36
N LEU A 83 16.32 3.48 2.54
CA LEU A 83 15.44 2.61 3.33
C LEU A 83 15.42 3.00 4.81
N ASP A 84 16.57 3.31 5.39
CA ASP A 84 16.66 3.65 6.82
C ASP A 84 15.94 4.98 7.09
N ALA A 85 16.10 5.96 6.21
CA ALA A 85 15.40 7.24 6.33
C ALA A 85 13.90 7.09 6.14
N ALA A 86 13.47 6.29 5.17
CA ALA A 86 12.04 6.02 4.93
C ALA A 86 11.40 5.31 6.13
N ALA A 87 12.04 4.29 6.65
CA ALA A 87 11.55 3.58 7.85
C ALA A 87 11.48 4.49 9.07
N ALA A 88 12.49 5.35 9.27
CA ALA A 88 12.46 6.32 10.35
C ALA A 88 11.31 7.32 10.20
N ALA A 89 11.02 7.78 8.98
CA ALA A 89 9.90 8.66 8.70
C ALA A 89 8.54 8.00 8.98
N VAL A 90 8.38 6.72 8.61
CA VAL A 90 7.18 5.94 8.91
C VAL A 90 6.98 5.85 10.43
N ARG A 91 8.03 5.52 11.19
CA ARG A 91 7.96 5.47 12.65
C ARG A 91 7.68 6.83 13.28
N ALA A 92 8.28 7.89 12.76
CA ALA A 92 8.02 9.26 13.24
C ALA A 92 6.58 9.69 13.01
N ALA A 93 5.91 9.13 12.01
CA ALA A 93 4.48 9.33 11.75
C ALA A 93 3.57 8.54 12.72
N GLY A 94 4.16 7.76 13.64
CA GLY A 94 3.42 6.98 14.63
C GLY A 94 3.07 5.56 14.17
N VAL A 95 3.69 5.06 13.12
CA VAL A 95 3.49 3.69 12.61
C VAL A 95 4.62 2.81 13.09
N ASP A 96 4.28 1.79 13.89
CA ASP A 96 5.26 0.87 14.51
C ASP A 96 4.97 -0.60 14.17
N THR A 97 4.28 -0.85 13.06
CA THR A 97 3.83 -2.17 12.63
C THR A 97 4.83 -2.90 11.74
N PHE A 98 6.12 -2.58 11.86
CA PHE A 98 7.16 -3.32 11.12
C PHE A 98 7.17 -4.79 11.52
N MET A 99 7.25 -5.67 10.52
CA MET A 99 7.05 -7.11 10.69
C MET A 99 8.30 -7.81 11.23
N THR A 100 9.47 -7.16 11.17
CA THR A 100 10.74 -7.68 11.68
C THR A 100 11.47 -6.59 12.46
N PRO A 101 12.36 -6.96 13.41
CA PRO A 101 13.15 -5.97 14.16
C PRO A 101 14.10 -5.17 13.29
N GLU A 102 14.59 -5.78 12.19
CA GLU A 102 15.58 -5.19 11.30
C GLU A 102 15.18 -5.41 9.84
N LYS A 103 15.67 -4.53 8.97
CA LYS A 103 15.55 -4.69 7.52
C LYS A 103 16.32 -5.92 7.06
N LYS A 104 15.96 -6.42 5.88
CA LYS A 104 16.71 -7.48 5.19
C LYS A 104 17.56 -6.88 4.08
N VAL A 105 18.79 -7.35 3.98
CA VAL A 105 19.69 -7.03 2.87
C VAL A 105 19.87 -8.29 2.04
N LEU A 106 19.53 -8.21 0.76
CA LEU A 106 19.49 -9.34 -0.17
C LEU A 106 20.36 -9.01 -1.41
N PRO A 107 21.70 -9.14 -1.27
CA PRO A 107 22.62 -8.68 -2.33
C PRO A 107 22.55 -9.54 -3.60
N GLY A 108 22.03 -10.75 -3.51
CA GLY A 108 21.90 -11.67 -4.66
C GLY A 108 20.54 -11.66 -5.33
N LEU A 109 19.57 -10.86 -4.84
CA LEU A 109 18.21 -10.86 -5.37
C LEU A 109 18.01 -9.65 -6.28
N PHE A 110 17.56 -9.89 -7.53
CA PHE A 110 17.26 -8.86 -8.53
C PHE A 110 18.35 -7.79 -8.69
N GLY A 111 19.62 -8.19 -8.64
CA GLY A 111 20.75 -7.27 -8.74
C GLY A 111 21.20 -6.64 -7.42
N GLY A 112 20.55 -7.00 -6.33
CA GLY A 112 20.84 -6.50 -4.99
C GLY A 112 19.80 -5.49 -4.51
N LEU A 113 19.22 -5.79 -3.36
CA LEU A 113 18.23 -4.93 -2.74
C LEU A 113 18.25 -5.05 -1.21
N GLU A 114 17.60 -4.11 -0.57
CA GLU A 114 17.23 -4.21 0.84
C GLU A 114 15.75 -3.85 0.98
N ASN A 115 15.08 -4.45 1.94
CA ASN A 115 13.66 -4.21 2.16
C ASN A 115 13.25 -4.29 3.62
N TRP A 116 12.07 -3.75 3.89
CA TRP A 116 11.45 -3.83 5.21
C TRP A 116 9.94 -3.76 5.02
N PHE A 117 9.23 -4.73 5.64
CA PHE A 117 7.78 -4.79 5.58
C PHE A 117 7.16 -4.20 6.84
N PHE A 118 6.05 -3.50 6.67
CA PHE A 118 5.16 -3.10 7.75
C PHE A 118 3.70 -3.29 7.31
N THR A 119 2.76 -3.21 8.24
CA THR A 119 1.35 -3.44 7.93
C THR A 119 0.55 -2.17 8.08
N GLY A 120 -0.47 -2.04 7.23
CA GLY A 120 -1.50 -1.01 7.32
C GLY A 120 -2.63 -1.42 8.28
N PRO A 121 -3.62 -0.53 8.48
CA PRO A 121 -4.66 -0.71 9.49
C PRO A 121 -5.63 -1.85 9.20
N SER A 122 -5.68 -2.35 7.96
CA SER A 122 -6.50 -3.49 7.57
C SER A 122 -5.69 -4.79 7.44
N GLY A 123 -4.43 -4.80 7.89
CA GLY A 123 -3.55 -5.96 7.83
C GLY A 123 -2.80 -6.10 6.51
N GLU A 124 -2.99 -5.17 5.57
CA GLU A 124 -2.27 -5.16 4.31
C GLU A 124 -0.77 -4.99 4.53
N GLN A 125 0.03 -5.73 3.75
CA GLN A 125 1.48 -5.69 3.84
C GLN A 125 2.04 -4.67 2.86
N ILE A 126 2.92 -3.81 3.35
CA ILE A 126 3.58 -2.74 2.60
C ILE A 126 5.08 -2.98 2.68
N GLU A 127 5.73 -3.06 1.54
CA GLU A 127 7.17 -3.24 1.43
C GLU A 127 7.83 -1.90 1.07
N LEU A 128 8.76 -1.45 1.91
CA LEU A 128 9.72 -0.42 1.52
C LEU A 128 10.87 -1.14 0.83
N LEU A 129 11.19 -0.74 -0.39
CA LEU A 129 12.14 -1.44 -1.26
C LEU A 129 13.18 -0.46 -1.80
N HIS A 130 14.45 -0.72 -1.51
CA HIS A 130 15.59 0.05 -2.01
C HIS A 130 16.51 -0.86 -2.82
N MET A 131 16.77 -0.46 -4.07
CA MET A 131 17.75 -1.16 -4.92
C MET A 131 19.16 -0.69 -4.58
N LEU A 132 20.04 -1.66 -4.34
CA LEU A 132 21.43 -1.40 -3.97
C LEU A 132 22.28 -0.97 -5.16
#